data_cb108ae4c50ffc8801699f4635e226ff
#
_entry.id   cb108ae4c50ffc8801699f4635e226ff
#
_cell.length_a   1.000
_cell.length_b   1.000
_cell.length_c   1.000
_cell.angle_alpha   90.00
_cell.angle_beta   90.00
_cell.angle_gamma   90.00
#
_symmetry.space_group_name_H-M   'P 1'
#
loop_
_entity.id
_entity.type
_entity.pdbx_description
1 polymer ?
#
loop_
_entity_poly.entity_id
_entity_poly.type
_entity_poly.pdbx_seq_one_letter_code
_entity_poly.pdbx_strand_id
1 'polypeptide(L)'
;MNRTLKYPCLVLDHDDTAVNSTATVHYPAFVAYMKKFHPDVRITLEEYFRYNFEPGVIPFFTEICGMSEAELPEEEAFWYEYVQHHIPQAYPGIREIIEAQQVRGGKVCVISHSFSENIRRDYRENGLPQPDLIFGWESPPEQRKPAVWPLEQIMKTYGFRPEELLVVDDLKPGYDMAKAAGVPFAAAGWANDIREIEQFMRKNCGLYFKTVPELQHYLFG
;
A
#
# COMPACT_ATOMS: atom_id res chain seq x y z
N MET A 1 -29.95 -12.96 4.85
CA MET A 1 -29.93 -12.58 3.43
C MET A 1 -28.47 -12.43 3.02
N ASN A 2 -27.97 -13.31 2.14
CA ASN A 2 -26.62 -13.15 1.56
C ASN A 2 -26.66 -11.89 0.68
N ARG A 3 -26.21 -10.74 1.20
CA ARG A 3 -25.98 -9.58 0.34
C ARG A 3 -24.81 -9.93 -0.57
N THR A 4 -25.04 -9.92 -1.86
CA THR A 4 -24.00 -10.12 -2.88
C THR A 4 -22.90 -9.09 -2.67
N LEU A 5 -21.64 -9.54 -2.63
CA LEU A 5 -20.49 -8.62 -2.54
C LEU A 5 -20.44 -7.71 -3.77
N LYS A 6 -20.16 -6.43 -3.55
CA LYS A 6 -19.98 -5.46 -4.63
C LYS A 6 -18.77 -5.80 -5.49
N TYR A 7 -17.70 -6.26 -4.82
CA TYR A 7 -16.48 -6.78 -5.42
C TYR A 7 -16.15 -8.12 -4.78
N PRO A 8 -16.12 -9.24 -5.53
CA PRO A 8 -15.69 -10.53 -5.01
C PRO A 8 -14.28 -10.55 -4.41
N CYS A 9 -13.39 -9.65 -4.86
CA CYS A 9 -12.03 -9.53 -4.35
C CYS A 9 -11.68 -8.08 -4.01
N LEU A 10 -11.23 -7.85 -2.78
CA LEU A 10 -10.54 -6.62 -2.40
C LEU A 10 -9.03 -6.84 -2.49
N VAL A 11 -8.35 -5.93 -3.15
CA VAL A 11 -6.89 -5.90 -3.24
C VAL A 11 -6.42 -4.66 -2.49
N LEU A 12 -5.94 -4.86 -1.28
CA LEU A 12 -5.49 -3.77 -0.42
C LEU A 12 -3.99 -3.54 -0.59
N ASP A 13 -3.56 -2.31 -0.62
CA ASP A 13 -2.20 -2.00 -0.22
C ASP A 13 -2.04 -2.19 1.30
N HIS A 14 -0.80 -2.23 1.78
CA HIS A 14 -0.48 -2.40 3.19
C HIS A 14 -0.18 -1.06 3.86
N ASP A 15 0.89 -0.42 3.38
CA ASP A 15 1.44 0.78 3.99
C ASP A 15 0.52 1.98 3.75
N ASP A 16 0.13 2.67 4.83
CA ASP A 16 -0.82 3.80 4.82
C ASP A 16 -2.22 3.51 4.23
N THR A 17 -2.48 2.28 3.85
CA THR A 17 -3.81 1.80 3.48
C THR A 17 -4.42 0.92 4.57
N ALA A 18 -3.75 -0.19 4.93
CA ALA A 18 -4.20 -1.06 6.02
C ALA A 18 -3.64 -0.62 7.38
N VAL A 19 -2.39 -0.17 7.42
CA VAL A 19 -1.67 0.25 8.63
C VAL A 19 -1.06 1.64 8.44
N ASN A 20 -0.95 2.42 9.52
CA ASN A 20 -0.30 3.73 9.53
C ASN A 20 1.22 3.56 9.68
N SER A 21 1.92 3.29 8.59
CA SER A 21 3.33 2.91 8.62
C SER A 21 4.29 4.03 8.24
N THR A 22 3.97 4.86 7.24
CA THR A 22 4.92 5.89 6.79
C THR A 22 5.29 6.85 7.91
N ALA A 23 4.33 7.47 8.56
CA ALA A 23 4.60 8.44 9.60
C ALA A 23 5.25 7.83 10.87
N THR A 24 4.97 6.55 11.17
CA THR A 24 5.32 5.92 12.44
C THR A 24 6.52 4.97 12.35
N VAL A 25 6.84 4.47 11.15
CA VAL A 25 7.89 3.46 10.92
C VAL A 25 8.83 3.87 9.79
N HIS A 26 8.33 4.04 8.56
CA HIS A 26 9.20 4.22 7.38
C HIS A 26 9.94 5.55 7.39
N TYR A 27 9.26 6.65 7.67
CA TYR A 27 9.91 7.97 7.76
C TYR A 27 10.91 8.05 8.93
N PRO A 28 10.61 7.57 10.15
CA PRO A 28 11.61 7.45 11.21
C PRO A 28 12.83 6.60 10.81
N ALA A 29 12.65 5.48 10.11
CA ALA A 29 13.75 4.65 9.59
C ALA A 29 14.61 5.44 8.59
N PHE A 30 13.98 6.11 7.63
CA PHE A 30 14.62 6.99 6.66
C PHE A 30 15.44 8.08 7.35
N VAL A 31 14.86 8.79 8.32
CA VAL A 31 15.56 9.85 9.07
C VAL A 31 16.77 9.29 9.82
N ALA A 32 16.65 8.09 10.41
CA ALA A 32 17.75 7.44 11.12
C ALA A 32 18.89 7.07 10.16
N TYR A 33 18.56 6.53 8.99
CA TYR A 33 19.53 6.20 7.93
C TYR A 33 20.24 7.46 7.42
N MET A 34 19.46 8.48 6.99
CA MET A 34 20.02 9.73 6.47
C MET A 34 20.92 10.43 7.49
N LYS A 35 20.52 10.49 8.76
CA LYS A 35 21.33 11.06 9.83
C LYS A 35 22.71 10.37 9.96
N LYS A 36 22.78 9.07 9.70
CA LYS A 36 24.00 8.28 9.83
C LYS A 36 24.90 8.37 8.61
N PHE A 37 24.33 8.28 7.41
CA PHE A 37 25.09 8.10 6.17
C PHE A 37 25.08 9.33 5.26
N HIS A 38 23.99 10.13 5.28
CA HIS A 38 23.77 11.31 4.44
C HIS A 38 23.33 12.53 5.29
N PRO A 39 24.17 13.00 6.25
CA PRO A 39 23.75 13.97 7.27
C PRO A 39 23.32 15.32 6.72
N ASP A 40 23.62 15.64 5.46
CA ASP A 40 23.24 16.88 4.80
C ASP A 40 21.86 16.79 4.14
N VAL A 41 21.30 15.59 3.93
CA VAL A 41 19.96 15.38 3.38
C VAL A 41 18.91 15.70 4.44
N ARG A 42 18.00 16.59 4.11
CA ARG A 42 16.88 16.98 4.98
C ARG A 42 15.59 16.91 4.17
N ILE A 43 14.77 15.92 4.51
CA ILE A 43 13.47 15.68 3.90
C ILE A 43 12.44 15.70 5.04
N THR A 44 11.39 16.48 4.89
CA THR A 44 10.25 16.50 5.81
C THR A 44 9.33 15.30 5.58
N LEU A 45 8.48 14.97 6.55
CA LEU A 45 7.48 13.91 6.37
C LEU A 45 6.57 14.16 5.16
N GLU A 46 6.16 15.43 4.94
CA GLU A 46 5.34 15.82 3.80
C GLU A 46 6.06 15.61 2.47
N GLU A 47 7.34 15.98 2.39
CA GLU A 47 8.18 15.72 1.21
C GLU A 47 8.40 14.22 1.00
N TYR A 48 8.58 13.45 2.08
CA TYR A 48 8.71 12.00 2.00
C TYR A 48 7.46 11.35 1.37
N PHE A 49 6.26 11.74 1.78
CA PHE A 49 5.03 11.29 1.14
C PHE A 49 4.96 11.70 -0.33
N ARG A 50 5.28 12.97 -0.66
CA ARG A 50 5.26 13.47 -2.05
C ARG A 50 6.20 12.69 -2.95
N TYR A 51 7.43 12.44 -2.51
CA TYR A 51 8.43 11.76 -3.32
C TYR A 51 8.15 10.26 -3.47
N ASN A 52 7.56 9.62 -2.48
CA ASN A 52 7.09 8.23 -2.62
C ASN A 52 5.88 8.13 -3.55
N PHE A 53 5.03 9.16 -3.57
CA PHE A 53 3.93 9.26 -4.51
C PHE A 53 4.44 9.45 -5.96
N GLU A 54 5.34 10.40 -6.17
CA GLU A 54 6.01 10.68 -7.44
C GLU A 54 7.34 11.42 -7.15
N PRO A 55 8.49 10.97 -7.64
CA PRO A 55 8.69 9.96 -8.71
C PRO A 55 8.65 8.49 -8.25
N GLY A 56 8.47 8.21 -6.98
CA GLY A 56 8.48 6.86 -6.41
C GLY A 56 9.77 6.54 -5.66
N VAL A 57 9.78 5.44 -4.91
CA VAL A 57 10.79 5.14 -3.89
C VAL A 57 12.24 5.11 -4.44
N ILE A 58 12.49 4.44 -5.55
CA ILE A 58 13.86 4.32 -6.10
C ILE A 58 14.37 5.66 -6.62
N PRO A 59 13.67 6.41 -7.52
CA PRO A 59 14.11 7.74 -7.93
C PRO A 59 14.18 8.74 -6.76
N PHE A 60 13.34 8.60 -5.73
CA PHE A 60 13.45 9.43 -4.53
C PHE A 60 14.83 9.26 -3.86
N PHE A 61 15.29 8.02 -3.65
CA PHE A 61 16.61 7.79 -3.06
C PHE A 61 17.74 8.22 -4.00
N THR A 62 17.67 7.88 -5.28
CA THR A 62 18.80 8.11 -6.19
C THR A 62 18.88 9.55 -6.71
N GLU A 63 17.75 10.15 -7.12
CA GLU A 63 17.72 11.46 -7.77
C GLU A 63 17.55 12.61 -6.77
N ILE A 64 16.74 12.41 -5.70
CA ILE A 64 16.45 13.47 -4.73
C ILE A 64 17.42 13.41 -3.55
N CYS A 65 17.67 12.23 -2.98
CA CYS A 65 18.62 12.09 -1.86
C CYS A 65 20.08 11.97 -2.34
N GLY A 66 20.31 11.75 -3.64
CA GLY A 66 21.66 11.66 -4.22
C GLY A 66 22.42 10.38 -3.88
N MET A 67 21.69 9.32 -3.52
CA MET A 67 22.29 8.01 -3.27
C MET A 67 22.67 7.32 -4.60
N SER A 68 23.77 6.61 -4.60
CA SER A 68 24.12 5.72 -5.71
C SER A 68 23.27 4.46 -5.67
N GLU A 69 23.05 3.81 -6.82
CA GLU A 69 22.38 2.51 -6.87
C GLU A 69 23.10 1.44 -6.02
N ALA A 70 24.40 1.57 -5.83
CA ALA A 70 25.19 0.65 -5.01
C ALA A 70 24.88 0.75 -3.51
N GLU A 71 24.32 1.87 -3.05
CA GLU A 71 23.93 2.10 -1.65
C GLU A 71 22.51 1.57 -1.34
N LEU A 72 21.66 1.37 -2.36
CA LEU A 72 20.29 0.92 -2.16
C LEU A 72 20.15 -0.40 -1.38
N PRO A 73 21.00 -1.43 -1.60
CA PRO A 73 20.96 -2.65 -0.79
C PRO A 73 21.32 -2.44 0.70
N GLU A 74 22.18 -1.47 1.01
CA GLU A 74 22.52 -1.12 2.40
C GLU A 74 21.37 -0.38 3.08
N GLU A 75 20.72 0.53 2.36
CA GLU A 75 19.50 1.22 2.83
C GLU A 75 18.38 0.22 3.08
N GLU A 76 18.10 -0.68 2.12
CA GLU A 76 17.09 -1.72 2.26
C GLU A 76 17.36 -2.61 3.48
N ALA A 77 18.62 -3.02 3.70
CA ALA A 77 19.00 -3.83 4.87
C ALA A 77 18.81 -3.07 6.19
N PHE A 78 19.14 -1.77 6.22
CA PHE A 78 18.91 -0.91 7.39
C PHE A 78 17.42 -0.75 7.67
N TRP A 79 16.64 -0.44 6.64
CA TRP A 79 15.18 -0.33 6.74
C TRP A 79 14.57 -1.65 7.21
N TYR A 80 14.98 -2.78 6.62
CA TYR A 80 14.50 -4.10 7.00
C TYR A 80 14.73 -4.39 8.49
N GLU A 81 15.94 -4.14 9.00
CA GLU A 81 16.24 -4.31 10.43
C GLU A 81 15.40 -3.37 11.30
N TYR A 82 15.24 -2.12 10.88
CA TYR A 82 14.44 -1.15 11.63
C TYR A 82 12.98 -1.60 11.77
N VAL A 83 12.36 -2.03 10.69
CA VAL A 83 10.94 -2.43 10.69
C VAL A 83 10.68 -3.71 11.49
N GLN A 84 11.69 -4.56 11.73
CA GLN A 84 11.51 -5.74 12.61
C GLN A 84 11.15 -5.34 14.05
N HIS A 85 11.56 -4.16 14.48
CA HIS A 85 11.37 -3.67 15.86
C HIS A 85 10.23 -2.62 15.96
N HIS A 86 9.57 -2.27 14.86
CA HIS A 86 8.56 -1.22 14.84
C HIS A 86 7.32 -1.71 14.07
N ILE A 87 6.26 -2.00 14.82
CA ILE A 87 5.01 -2.52 14.26
C ILE A 87 4.02 -1.36 14.12
N PRO A 88 3.58 -1.03 12.87
CA PRO A 88 2.59 0.01 12.67
C PRO A 88 1.21 -0.43 13.18
N GLN A 89 0.37 0.53 13.57
CA GLN A 89 -1.00 0.26 13.98
C GLN A 89 -1.94 0.24 12.77
N ALA A 90 -2.88 -0.70 12.76
CA ALA A 90 -3.93 -0.74 11.76
C ALA A 90 -4.84 0.49 11.86
N TYR A 91 -5.30 1.00 10.71
CA TYR A 91 -6.34 2.02 10.71
C TYR A 91 -7.65 1.47 11.27
N PRO A 92 -8.34 2.24 12.14
CA PRO A 92 -9.64 1.84 12.67
C PRO A 92 -10.65 1.56 11.55
N GLY A 93 -11.30 0.39 11.60
CA GLY A 93 -12.28 -0.04 10.61
C GLY A 93 -11.74 -0.98 9.51
N ILE A 94 -10.44 -1.08 9.33
CA ILE A 94 -9.83 -2.02 8.35
C ILE A 94 -10.14 -3.47 8.71
N ARG A 95 -10.05 -3.81 10.00
CA ARG A 95 -10.39 -5.15 10.48
C ARG A 95 -11.81 -5.55 10.07
N GLU A 96 -12.77 -4.68 10.34
CA GLU A 96 -14.18 -4.89 10.05
C GLU A 96 -14.44 -5.04 8.53
N ILE A 97 -13.70 -4.31 7.68
CA ILE A 97 -13.77 -4.46 6.22
C ILE A 97 -13.29 -5.85 5.80
N ILE A 98 -12.13 -6.29 6.30
CA ILE A 98 -11.55 -7.60 5.95
C ILE A 98 -12.47 -8.72 6.42
N GLU A 99 -12.91 -8.69 7.69
CA GLU A 99 -13.84 -9.68 8.25
C GLU A 99 -15.16 -9.72 7.47
N ALA A 100 -15.75 -8.57 7.17
CA ALA A 100 -17.00 -8.48 6.42
C ALA A 100 -16.89 -9.03 5.00
N GLN A 101 -15.75 -8.84 4.34
CA GLN A 101 -15.45 -9.38 3.02
C GLN A 101 -15.34 -10.91 3.06
N GLN A 102 -14.49 -11.43 3.96
CA GLN A 102 -14.19 -12.86 4.05
C GLN A 102 -15.38 -13.68 4.54
N VAL A 103 -16.13 -13.21 5.54
CA VAL A 103 -17.36 -13.88 6.06
C VAL A 103 -18.43 -14.03 4.97
N ARG A 104 -18.48 -13.10 4.01
CA ARG A 104 -19.39 -13.18 2.85
C ARG A 104 -18.85 -14.04 1.71
N GLY A 105 -17.69 -14.71 1.88
CA GLY A 105 -17.06 -15.57 0.88
C GLY A 105 -16.20 -14.83 -0.14
N GLY A 106 -15.98 -13.53 0.04
CA GLY A 106 -15.05 -12.75 -0.80
C GLY A 106 -13.60 -13.00 -0.45
N LYS A 107 -12.71 -12.54 -1.33
CA LYS A 107 -11.27 -12.62 -1.17
C LYS A 107 -10.69 -11.28 -0.73
N VAL A 108 -9.60 -11.35 0.04
CA VAL A 108 -8.77 -10.20 0.39
C VAL A 108 -7.32 -10.53 0.04
N CYS A 109 -6.76 -9.80 -0.90
CA CYS A 109 -5.36 -9.93 -1.30
C CYS A 109 -4.61 -8.65 -0.94
N VAL A 110 -3.28 -8.74 -0.78
CA VAL A 110 -2.42 -7.59 -0.53
C VAL A 110 -1.37 -7.49 -1.61
N ILE A 111 -1.16 -6.28 -2.13
CA ILE A 111 -0.05 -5.94 -3.04
C ILE A 111 0.64 -4.71 -2.46
N SER A 112 1.89 -4.86 -2.03
CA SER A 112 2.61 -3.79 -1.31
C SER A 112 4.09 -3.73 -1.70
N HIS A 113 4.73 -2.59 -1.39
CA HIS A 113 6.18 -2.44 -1.42
C HIS A 113 6.86 -2.89 -0.12
N SER A 114 6.11 -3.41 0.85
CA SER A 114 6.65 -4.08 2.04
C SER A 114 6.87 -5.58 1.80
N PHE A 115 7.78 -6.21 2.55
CA PHE A 115 8.00 -7.67 2.50
C PHE A 115 6.78 -8.43 3.01
N SER A 116 6.41 -9.53 2.35
CA SER A 116 5.25 -10.35 2.72
C SER A 116 5.28 -10.86 4.16
N GLU A 117 6.46 -11.13 4.71
CA GLU A 117 6.59 -11.58 6.09
C GLU A 117 6.26 -10.46 7.10
N ASN A 118 6.65 -9.20 6.80
CA ASN A 118 6.30 -8.03 7.60
C ASN A 118 4.78 -7.80 7.56
N ILE A 119 4.17 -7.87 6.37
CA ILE A 119 2.73 -7.77 6.20
C ILE A 119 2.00 -8.82 7.05
N ARG A 120 2.42 -10.09 6.99
CA ARG A 120 1.82 -11.17 7.81
C ARG A 120 1.98 -10.93 9.30
N ARG A 121 3.16 -10.44 9.73
CA ARG A 121 3.42 -10.07 11.12
C ARG A 121 2.47 -8.95 11.55
N ASP A 122 2.40 -7.86 10.79
CA ASP A 122 1.61 -6.68 11.14
C ASP A 122 0.12 -7.01 11.20
N TYR A 123 -0.38 -7.81 10.26
CA TYR A 123 -1.75 -8.32 10.32
C TYR A 123 -2.00 -9.14 11.60
N ARG A 124 -1.09 -10.02 11.96
CA ARG A 124 -1.22 -10.84 13.19
C ARG A 124 -1.18 -9.96 14.44
N GLU A 125 -0.21 -9.06 14.56
CA GLU A 125 -0.02 -8.21 15.75
C GLU A 125 -1.17 -7.21 15.94
N ASN A 126 -1.81 -6.78 14.85
CA ASN A 126 -3.01 -5.95 14.88
C ASN A 126 -4.32 -6.74 14.97
N GLY A 127 -4.25 -8.08 15.03
CA GLY A 127 -5.45 -8.94 15.06
C GLY A 127 -6.29 -8.87 13.79
N LEU A 128 -5.69 -8.50 12.65
CA LEU A 128 -6.37 -8.51 11.35
C LEU A 128 -6.44 -9.95 10.82
N PRO A 129 -7.55 -10.34 10.16
CA PRO A 129 -7.60 -11.61 9.44
C PRO A 129 -6.53 -11.66 8.34
N GLN A 130 -5.86 -12.82 8.21
CA GLN A 130 -4.80 -12.96 7.21
C GLN A 130 -5.35 -12.85 5.79
N PRO A 131 -4.63 -12.18 4.86
CA PRO A 131 -4.99 -12.12 3.46
C PRO A 131 -4.93 -13.50 2.78
N ASP A 132 -5.76 -13.69 1.75
CA ASP A 132 -5.76 -14.90 0.93
C ASP A 132 -4.47 -15.04 0.08
N LEU A 133 -3.96 -13.92 -0.46
CA LEU A 133 -2.68 -13.82 -1.19
C LEU A 133 -1.96 -12.53 -0.80
N ILE A 134 -0.63 -12.56 -0.82
CA ILE A 134 0.23 -11.39 -0.61
C ILE A 134 1.30 -11.38 -1.69
N PHE A 135 1.50 -10.20 -2.30
CA PHE A 135 2.60 -9.89 -3.22
C PHE A 135 3.41 -8.74 -2.62
N GLY A 136 4.61 -9.04 -2.19
CA GLY A 136 5.48 -8.11 -1.47
C GLY A 136 6.75 -7.72 -2.24
N TRP A 137 7.61 -6.98 -1.55
CA TRP A 137 8.85 -6.44 -2.08
C TRP A 137 9.86 -7.51 -2.52
N GLU A 138 9.80 -8.72 -1.99
CA GLU A 138 10.64 -9.84 -2.39
C GLU A 138 10.38 -10.35 -3.83
N SER A 139 9.29 -9.93 -4.45
CA SER A 139 9.04 -10.22 -5.87
C SER A 139 10.06 -9.50 -6.76
N PRO A 140 10.42 -10.04 -7.93
CA PRO A 140 11.25 -9.35 -8.92
C PRO A 140 10.70 -7.95 -9.26
N PRO A 141 11.55 -6.94 -9.53
CA PRO A 141 11.11 -5.57 -9.80
C PRO A 141 10.02 -5.45 -10.87
N GLU A 142 10.11 -6.25 -11.94
CA GLU A 142 9.14 -6.28 -13.04
C GLU A 142 7.78 -6.91 -12.67
N GLN A 143 7.68 -7.46 -11.46
CA GLN A 143 6.46 -8.05 -10.89
C GLN A 143 5.86 -7.23 -9.76
N ARG A 144 6.50 -6.12 -9.36
CA ARG A 144 6.02 -5.21 -8.31
C ARG A 144 5.14 -4.11 -8.91
N LYS A 145 4.35 -3.42 -8.07
CA LYS A 145 3.69 -2.16 -8.46
C LYS A 145 4.71 -1.21 -9.11
N PRO A 146 4.42 -0.58 -10.25
CA PRO A 146 3.14 -0.51 -10.98
C PRO A 146 2.90 -1.61 -12.01
N ALA A 147 3.70 -2.70 -12.08
CA ALA A 147 3.45 -3.80 -13.00
C ALA A 147 2.10 -4.48 -12.72
N VAL A 148 1.40 -4.90 -13.78
CA VAL A 148 0.08 -5.53 -13.69
C VAL A 148 0.12 -6.98 -13.19
N TRP A 149 1.29 -7.58 -13.18
CA TRP A 149 1.51 -8.99 -12.89
C TRP A 149 0.81 -9.49 -11.61
N PRO A 150 0.87 -8.82 -10.44
CA PRO A 150 0.20 -9.31 -9.24
C PRO A 150 -1.32 -9.41 -9.42
N LEU A 151 -1.94 -8.43 -10.08
CA LEU A 151 -3.38 -8.46 -10.38
C LEU A 151 -3.74 -9.60 -11.33
N GLU A 152 -2.92 -9.85 -12.35
CA GLU A 152 -3.09 -10.99 -13.26
C GLU A 152 -3.01 -12.32 -12.51
N GLN A 153 -2.09 -12.46 -11.53
CA GLN A 153 -1.99 -13.66 -10.71
C GLN A 153 -3.24 -13.86 -9.83
N ILE A 154 -3.78 -12.80 -9.24
CA ILE A 154 -5.04 -12.85 -8.46
C ILE A 154 -6.19 -13.31 -9.35
N MET A 155 -6.37 -12.65 -10.50
CA MET A 155 -7.42 -12.98 -11.46
C MET A 155 -7.31 -14.43 -11.94
N LYS A 156 -6.12 -14.88 -12.28
CA LYS A 156 -5.85 -16.26 -12.71
C LYS A 156 -6.14 -17.27 -11.60
N THR A 157 -5.73 -16.98 -10.36
CA THR A 157 -5.86 -17.91 -9.23
C THR A 157 -7.31 -18.16 -8.86
N TYR A 158 -8.15 -17.11 -8.89
CA TYR A 158 -9.54 -17.20 -8.46
C TYR A 158 -10.56 -17.21 -9.60
N GLY A 159 -10.12 -17.06 -10.85
CA GLY A 159 -10.99 -16.99 -12.01
C GLY A 159 -11.78 -15.68 -12.10
N PHE A 160 -11.27 -14.59 -11.52
CA PHE A 160 -11.94 -13.29 -11.53
C PHE A 160 -11.63 -12.50 -12.80
N ARG A 161 -12.59 -11.66 -13.18
CA ARG A 161 -12.44 -10.65 -14.22
C ARG A 161 -12.01 -9.31 -13.58
N PRO A 162 -11.41 -8.37 -14.32
CA PRO A 162 -10.94 -7.10 -13.78
C PRO A 162 -12.01 -6.34 -12.96
N GLU A 163 -13.25 -6.29 -13.45
CA GLU A 163 -14.36 -5.57 -12.80
C GLU A 163 -14.84 -6.22 -11.48
N GLU A 164 -14.40 -7.43 -11.17
CA GLU A 164 -14.72 -8.15 -9.93
C GLU A 164 -13.72 -7.86 -8.80
N LEU A 165 -12.63 -7.13 -9.11
CA LEU A 165 -11.65 -6.66 -8.14
C LEU A 165 -11.88 -5.17 -7.83
N LEU A 166 -11.49 -4.77 -6.61
CA LEU A 166 -11.27 -3.37 -6.25
C LEU A 166 -9.90 -3.24 -5.62
N VAL A 167 -9.02 -2.47 -6.26
CA VAL A 167 -7.75 -2.06 -5.64
C VAL A 167 -8.01 -0.86 -4.74
N VAL A 168 -7.47 -0.91 -3.51
CA VAL A 168 -7.50 0.20 -2.54
C VAL A 168 -6.05 0.52 -2.18
N ASP A 169 -5.58 1.73 -2.50
CA ASP A 169 -4.18 2.14 -2.33
C ASP A 169 -4.12 3.67 -2.17
N ASP A 170 -3.12 4.18 -1.48
CA ASP A 170 -2.92 5.62 -1.26
C ASP A 170 -1.92 6.25 -2.24
N LEU A 171 -1.16 5.41 -2.98
CA LEU A 171 -0.08 5.88 -3.85
C LEU A 171 -0.35 5.68 -5.35
N LYS A 172 0.35 6.51 -6.14
CA LYS A 172 0.30 6.50 -7.61
C LYS A 172 0.69 5.14 -8.23
N PRO A 173 1.72 4.40 -7.76
CA PRO A 173 2.04 3.09 -8.32
C PRO A 173 0.87 2.08 -8.29
N GLY A 174 0.07 2.07 -7.23
CA GLY A 174 -1.13 1.23 -7.15
C GLY A 174 -2.22 1.68 -8.12
N TYR A 175 -2.43 2.99 -8.27
CA TYR A 175 -3.33 3.54 -9.27
C TYR A 175 -2.90 3.17 -10.70
N ASP A 176 -1.62 3.36 -11.04
CA ASP A 176 -1.10 3.06 -12.37
C ASP A 176 -1.23 1.56 -12.70
N MET A 177 -0.95 0.68 -11.75
CA MET A 177 -1.15 -0.77 -11.87
C MET A 177 -2.63 -1.11 -12.14
N ALA A 178 -3.54 -0.62 -11.32
CA ALA A 178 -4.97 -0.90 -11.46
C ALA A 178 -5.52 -0.39 -12.81
N LYS A 179 -5.14 0.83 -13.20
CA LYS A 179 -5.52 1.43 -14.48
C LYS A 179 -5.02 0.62 -15.66
N ALA A 180 -3.75 0.19 -15.64
CA ALA A 180 -3.16 -0.61 -16.71
C ALA A 180 -3.82 -2.00 -16.83
N ALA A 181 -4.24 -2.59 -15.71
CA ALA A 181 -4.96 -3.87 -15.68
C ALA A 181 -6.47 -3.75 -15.95
N GLY A 182 -7.02 -2.53 -16.08
CA GLY A 182 -8.47 -2.31 -16.23
C GLY A 182 -9.27 -2.65 -14.97
N VAL A 183 -8.63 -2.67 -13.80
CA VAL A 183 -9.25 -2.98 -12.50
C VAL A 183 -9.76 -1.70 -11.84
N PRO A 184 -10.98 -1.69 -11.28
CA PRO A 184 -11.47 -0.59 -10.45
C PRO A 184 -10.50 -0.21 -9.33
N PHE A 185 -10.32 1.11 -9.12
CA PHE A 185 -9.42 1.66 -8.11
C PHE A 185 -10.15 2.62 -7.16
N ALA A 186 -9.86 2.51 -5.88
CA ALA A 186 -10.31 3.41 -4.84
C ALA A 186 -9.10 4.01 -4.11
N ALA A 187 -9.00 5.33 -4.08
CA ALA A 187 -7.94 6.01 -3.36
C ALA A 187 -8.21 6.03 -1.85
N ALA A 188 -7.22 5.59 -1.07
CA ALA A 188 -7.19 5.62 0.39
C ALA A 188 -6.76 7.01 0.89
N GLY A 189 -7.70 7.96 0.87
CA GLY A 189 -7.44 9.37 1.22
C GLY A 189 -7.31 9.65 2.72
N TRP A 190 -7.23 8.64 3.57
CA TRP A 190 -6.99 8.76 5.01
C TRP A 190 -5.50 8.71 5.38
N ALA A 191 -4.63 8.33 4.45
CA ALA A 191 -3.19 8.18 4.66
C ALA A 191 -2.50 9.51 5.01
N ASN A 192 -2.86 10.58 4.32
CA ASN A 192 -2.26 11.91 4.48
C ASN A 192 -3.23 13.03 4.09
N ASP A 193 -2.84 14.29 4.41
CA ASP A 193 -3.59 15.51 4.08
C ASP A 193 -2.87 16.37 3.02
N ILE A 194 -2.07 15.75 2.15
CA ILE A 194 -1.28 16.47 1.15
C ILE A 194 -2.16 16.82 -0.04
N ARG A 195 -2.34 18.13 -0.23
CA ARG A 195 -3.28 18.70 -1.20
C ARG A 195 -3.06 18.21 -2.63
N GLU A 196 -1.81 18.12 -3.06
CA GLU A 196 -1.45 17.72 -4.42
C GLU A 196 -1.80 16.25 -4.67
N ILE A 197 -1.55 15.37 -3.70
CA ILE A 197 -1.93 13.94 -3.75
C ILE A 197 -3.45 13.81 -3.80
N GLU A 198 -4.16 14.51 -2.91
CA GLU A 198 -5.62 14.51 -2.90
C GLU A 198 -6.21 14.99 -4.23
N GLN A 199 -5.68 16.10 -4.79
CA GLN A 199 -6.13 16.63 -6.07
C GLN A 199 -5.90 15.64 -7.22
N PHE A 200 -4.72 15.00 -7.27
CA PHE A 200 -4.44 13.98 -8.26
C PHE A 200 -5.42 12.81 -8.15
N MET A 201 -5.60 12.26 -6.94
CA MET A 201 -6.46 11.11 -6.69
C MET A 201 -7.93 11.42 -7.02
N ARG A 202 -8.47 12.55 -6.55
CA ARG A 202 -9.84 12.96 -6.87
C ARG A 202 -10.08 13.19 -8.36
N LYS A 203 -9.08 13.69 -9.08
CA LYS A 203 -9.19 13.94 -10.53
C LYS A 203 -9.14 12.66 -11.35
N ASN A 204 -8.33 11.69 -10.94
CA ASN A 204 -7.98 10.53 -11.77
C ASN A 204 -8.67 9.23 -11.32
N CYS A 205 -9.03 9.11 -10.03
CA CYS A 205 -9.68 7.92 -9.48
C CYS A 205 -11.19 8.11 -9.45
N GLY A 206 -11.93 7.10 -9.91
CA GLY A 206 -13.40 7.12 -9.85
C GLY A 206 -13.96 7.09 -8.43
N LEU A 207 -13.16 6.59 -7.47
CA LEU A 207 -13.51 6.48 -6.05
C LEU A 207 -12.37 7.07 -5.22
N TYR A 208 -12.72 7.94 -4.28
CA TYR A 208 -11.84 8.52 -3.28
C TYR A 208 -12.56 8.54 -1.94
N PHE A 209 -11.97 7.93 -0.94
CA PHE A 209 -12.51 7.88 0.42
C PHE A 209 -11.58 8.60 1.38
N LYS A 210 -12.07 9.62 2.06
CA LYS A 210 -11.29 10.38 3.04
C LYS A 210 -11.12 9.60 4.34
N THR A 211 -11.99 8.63 4.60
CA THR A 211 -11.98 7.83 5.82
C THR A 211 -12.28 6.36 5.53
N VAL A 212 -11.77 5.47 6.37
CA VAL A 212 -12.06 4.02 6.31
C VAL A 212 -13.57 3.73 6.44
N PRO A 213 -14.33 4.41 7.33
CA PRO A 213 -15.79 4.25 7.40
C PRO A 213 -16.52 4.57 6.09
N GLU A 214 -16.07 5.55 5.30
CA GLU A 214 -16.66 5.85 3.98
C GLU A 214 -16.46 4.68 3.01
N LEU A 215 -15.28 4.08 2.97
CA LEU A 215 -15.01 2.86 2.19
C LEU A 215 -15.91 1.71 2.66
N GLN A 216 -16.00 1.47 3.97
CA GLN A 216 -16.82 0.43 4.56
C GLN A 216 -18.30 0.58 4.17
N HIS A 217 -18.83 1.81 4.25
CA HIS A 217 -20.20 2.11 3.83
C HIS A 217 -20.40 1.86 2.33
N TYR A 218 -19.45 2.26 1.50
CA TYR A 218 -19.49 2.03 0.05
C TYR A 218 -19.54 0.53 -0.30
N LEU A 219 -18.78 -0.29 0.42
CA LEU A 219 -18.66 -1.73 0.15
C LEU A 219 -19.88 -2.52 0.66
N PHE A 220 -20.41 -2.17 1.82
CA PHE A 220 -21.32 -3.02 2.58
C PHE A 220 -22.62 -2.34 3.05
N GLY A 221 -22.76 -1.02 2.84
CA GLY A 221 -23.89 -0.19 3.26
C GLY A 221 -25.21 -0.37 2.51
#